data_a16e6f9387510ecea19d762644500fa4
#
_entry.id   a16e6f9387510ecea19d762644500fa4
#
_cell.length_a   1.000
_cell.length_b   1.000
_cell.length_c   1.000
_cell.angle_alpha   90.00
_cell.angle_beta   90.00
_cell.angle_gamma   90.00
#
_symmetry.space_group_name_H-M   'P 1'
#
loop_
_entity.id
_entity.type
_entity.pdbx_description
1 polymer ?
#
loop_
_entity_poly.entity_id
_entity_poly.type
_entity_poly.pdbx_seq_one_letter_code
_entity_poly.pdbx_strand_id
1 'polypeptide(L)'
;MNMKKLLFAPLLAVLFLSFKPSDKKIIVIDAGHGGNDKGATYEGISEKQIVLAVASNIKQYNSSQDEFEIVLTRDSDQNSTLTDRTDMINKLNPEMVISLHINTSTSKESAIKGHEIFTQKSEASKALADRISKKLGTCNIEEKNLHILRASKAPAVLVELGYLNNTEDRKYLTSEEGQKEVAQKFIEIITEK
;
A
#
# COMPACT_ATOMS: atom_id res chain seq x y z
N MET A 1 -77.40 -17.72 -8.19
CA MET A 1 -76.62 -16.56 -7.82
C MET A 1 -75.17 -17.05 -7.64
N ASN A 2 -74.35 -16.94 -8.69
CA ASN A 2 -72.95 -17.47 -8.72
C ASN A 2 -71.97 -16.37 -8.36
N MET A 3 -71.40 -16.44 -7.17
CA MET A 3 -70.29 -15.62 -6.78
C MET A 3 -68.96 -16.18 -7.38
N LYS A 4 -68.42 -15.49 -8.35
CA LYS A 4 -67.06 -15.76 -8.87
C LYS A 4 -66.04 -15.26 -7.84
N LYS A 5 -65.33 -16.19 -7.22
CA LYS A 5 -64.17 -15.86 -6.35
C LYS A 5 -63.00 -15.42 -7.24
N LEU A 6 -62.67 -14.14 -7.12
CA LEU A 6 -61.48 -13.54 -7.77
C LEU A 6 -60.24 -13.91 -6.93
N LEU A 7 -59.40 -14.81 -7.44
CA LEU A 7 -58.10 -15.13 -6.82
C LEU A 7 -57.10 -14.05 -7.20
N PHE A 8 -56.74 -13.23 -6.24
CA PHE A 8 -55.62 -12.30 -6.33
C PHE A 8 -54.34 -13.08 -6.05
N ALA A 9 -53.53 -13.31 -7.08
CA ALA A 9 -52.17 -13.82 -6.94
C ALA A 9 -51.25 -12.62 -6.65
N PRO A 10 -50.47 -12.62 -5.55
CA PRO A 10 -49.49 -11.58 -5.30
C PRO A 10 -48.33 -11.74 -6.29
N LEU A 11 -48.12 -10.73 -7.12
CA LEU A 11 -46.95 -10.61 -7.99
C LEU A 11 -45.73 -10.30 -7.12
N LEU A 12 -44.93 -11.32 -6.81
CA LEU A 12 -43.67 -11.17 -6.07
C LEU A 12 -42.65 -10.58 -7.04
N ALA A 13 -42.48 -9.24 -6.98
CA ALA A 13 -41.40 -8.56 -7.70
C ALA A 13 -40.07 -8.91 -7.05
N VAL A 14 -39.32 -9.84 -7.64
CA VAL A 14 -37.95 -10.14 -7.26
C VAL A 14 -37.08 -9.00 -7.81
N LEU A 15 -36.67 -8.08 -6.93
CA LEU A 15 -35.63 -7.08 -7.21
C LEU A 15 -34.30 -7.81 -7.39
N PHE A 16 -33.90 -8.06 -8.61
CA PHE A 16 -32.52 -8.42 -8.93
C PHE A 16 -31.66 -7.19 -8.67
N LEU A 17 -31.05 -7.11 -7.48
CA LEU A 17 -29.91 -6.24 -7.23
C LEU A 17 -28.75 -6.76 -8.07
N SER A 18 -28.59 -6.19 -9.26
CA SER A 18 -27.42 -6.42 -10.09
C SER A 18 -26.21 -5.82 -9.34
N PHE A 19 -25.46 -6.66 -8.64
CA PHE A 19 -24.10 -6.32 -8.23
C PHE A 19 -23.29 -6.14 -9.51
N LYS A 20 -23.08 -4.90 -9.94
CA LYS A 20 -22.03 -4.61 -10.90
C LYS A 20 -20.70 -4.93 -10.23
N PRO A 21 -19.83 -5.73 -10.85
CA PRO A 21 -18.44 -5.82 -10.39
C PRO A 21 -17.89 -4.40 -10.29
N SER A 22 -17.18 -4.09 -9.21
CA SER A 22 -16.50 -2.81 -9.10
C SER A 22 -15.42 -2.75 -10.17
N ASP A 23 -15.54 -1.85 -11.14
CA ASP A 23 -14.52 -1.58 -12.15
C ASP A 23 -13.33 -0.77 -11.55
N LYS A 24 -13.19 -0.77 -10.22
CA LYS A 24 -12.12 -0.05 -9.53
C LYS A 24 -10.77 -0.63 -9.92
N LYS A 25 -9.84 0.25 -10.22
CA LYS A 25 -8.43 -0.10 -10.44
C LYS A 25 -7.79 -0.51 -9.12
N ILE A 26 -7.11 -1.64 -9.10
CA ILE A 26 -6.46 -2.15 -7.89
C ILE A 26 -5.09 -1.51 -7.75
N ILE A 27 -4.81 -0.96 -6.57
CA ILE A 27 -3.48 -0.53 -6.14
C ILE A 27 -3.05 -1.42 -4.97
N VAL A 28 -1.87 -2.01 -5.06
CA VAL A 28 -1.34 -2.81 -3.95
C VAL A 28 -0.34 -1.99 -3.15
N ILE A 29 -0.58 -1.90 -1.85
CA ILE A 29 0.37 -1.40 -0.87
C ILE A 29 0.94 -2.60 -0.12
N ASP A 30 2.23 -2.83 -0.28
CA ASP A 30 2.94 -3.87 0.43
C ASP A 30 3.54 -3.29 1.71
N ALA A 31 3.02 -3.71 2.86
CA ALA A 31 3.62 -3.38 4.16
C ALA A 31 4.77 -4.36 4.43
N GLY A 32 6.00 -3.92 4.26
CA GLY A 32 7.20 -4.74 4.44
C GLY A 32 7.27 -5.48 5.76
N HIS A 33 8.00 -6.62 5.80
CA HIS A 33 8.19 -7.44 7.01
C HIS A 33 6.89 -8.00 7.60
N GLY A 34 6.87 -8.33 8.91
CA GLY A 34 5.69 -8.83 9.62
C GLY A 34 5.96 -10.15 10.37
N GLY A 35 5.18 -10.42 11.40
CA GLY A 35 5.34 -11.60 12.25
C GLY A 35 6.72 -11.66 12.90
N ASN A 36 7.49 -12.72 12.62
CA ASN A 36 8.83 -12.91 13.16
C ASN A 36 9.89 -11.98 12.53
N ASP A 37 9.65 -11.51 11.30
CA ASP A 37 10.51 -10.54 10.64
C ASP A 37 10.14 -9.13 11.10
N LYS A 38 11.01 -8.52 11.89
CA LYS A 38 10.80 -7.18 12.45
C LYS A 38 11.23 -6.06 11.51
N GLY A 39 12.03 -6.38 10.48
CA GLY A 39 12.76 -5.39 9.71
C GLY A 39 13.80 -4.65 10.55
N ALA A 40 14.09 -3.41 10.21
CA ALA A 40 14.93 -2.55 11.02
C ALA A 40 14.36 -2.38 12.44
N THR A 41 15.25 -2.36 13.43
CA THR A 41 14.85 -2.14 14.83
C THR A 41 15.75 -1.12 15.50
N TYR A 42 15.17 -0.26 16.33
CA TYR A 42 15.90 0.73 17.12
C TYR A 42 15.15 0.99 18.43
N GLU A 43 15.83 0.80 19.59
CA GLU A 43 15.30 1.07 20.94
C GLU A 43 13.88 0.46 21.19
N GLY A 44 13.66 -0.76 20.72
CA GLY A 44 12.39 -1.46 20.89
C GLY A 44 11.32 -1.13 19.83
N ILE A 45 11.55 -0.15 18.97
CA ILE A 45 10.73 0.20 17.83
C ILE A 45 11.08 -0.74 16.67
N SER A 46 10.10 -1.17 15.88
CA SER A 46 10.32 -2.01 14.70
C SER A 46 9.69 -1.41 13.45
N GLU A 47 10.37 -1.54 12.33
CA GLU A 47 9.93 -1.12 11.01
C GLU A 47 8.55 -1.69 10.68
N LYS A 48 8.33 -3.01 10.89
CA LYS A 48 7.07 -3.69 10.55
C LYS A 48 5.82 -3.03 11.13
N GLN A 49 5.93 -2.40 12.32
CA GLN A 49 4.80 -1.73 12.97
C GLN A 49 4.47 -0.41 12.31
N ILE A 50 5.51 0.37 11.98
CA ILE A 50 5.35 1.68 11.37
C ILE A 50 4.80 1.56 9.95
N VAL A 51 5.39 0.68 9.12
CA VAL A 51 4.92 0.51 7.74
C VAL A 51 3.50 -0.06 7.67
N LEU A 52 3.10 -0.90 8.63
CA LEU A 52 1.72 -1.37 8.73
C LEU A 52 0.76 -0.24 9.10
N ALA A 53 1.14 0.64 10.02
CA ALA A 53 0.32 1.79 10.40
C ALA A 53 0.13 2.76 9.22
N VAL A 54 1.22 3.07 8.47
CA VAL A 54 1.13 3.90 7.27
C VAL A 54 0.25 3.25 6.19
N ALA A 55 0.46 1.95 5.90
CA ALA A 55 -0.34 1.23 4.92
C ALA A 55 -1.83 1.20 5.29
N SER A 56 -2.14 1.01 6.58
CA SER A 56 -3.52 1.04 7.09
C SER A 56 -4.16 2.41 6.94
N ASN A 57 -3.43 3.49 7.20
CA ASN A 57 -3.91 4.86 6.99
C ASN A 57 -4.17 5.14 5.50
N ILE A 58 -3.30 4.67 4.58
CA ILE A 58 -3.53 4.80 3.12
C ILE A 58 -4.85 4.11 2.74
N LYS A 59 -5.07 2.87 3.19
CA LYS A 59 -6.31 2.14 2.91
C LYS A 59 -7.53 2.86 3.48
N GLN A 60 -7.44 3.36 4.71
CA GLN A 60 -8.52 4.10 5.36
C GLN A 60 -8.89 5.38 4.59
N TYR A 61 -7.89 6.18 4.19
CA TYR A 61 -8.14 7.43 3.45
C TYR A 61 -8.72 7.20 2.06
N ASN A 62 -8.44 6.04 1.45
CA ASN A 62 -9.04 5.67 0.17
C ASN A 62 -10.50 5.18 0.28
N SER A 63 -11.02 4.92 1.48
CA SER A 63 -12.34 4.30 1.67
C SER A 63 -13.51 5.10 1.07
N SER A 64 -13.32 6.42 0.89
CA SER A 64 -14.29 7.34 0.27
C SER A 64 -14.07 7.53 -1.24
N GLN A 65 -13.07 6.89 -1.85
CA GLN A 65 -12.75 7.00 -3.27
C GLN A 65 -13.41 5.88 -4.07
N ASP A 66 -13.94 6.24 -5.24
CA ASP A 66 -14.63 5.27 -6.11
C ASP A 66 -13.74 4.74 -7.25
N GLU A 67 -12.63 5.42 -7.57
CA GLU A 67 -11.77 5.08 -8.70
C GLU A 67 -10.82 3.91 -8.41
N PHE A 68 -10.31 3.82 -7.19
CA PHE A 68 -9.30 2.83 -6.79
C PHE A 68 -9.77 1.97 -5.62
N GLU A 69 -9.27 0.74 -5.61
CA GLU A 69 -9.31 -0.17 -4.46
C GLU A 69 -7.90 -0.39 -3.94
N ILE A 70 -7.64 -0.05 -2.67
CA ILE A 70 -6.36 -0.30 -2.01
C ILE A 70 -6.39 -1.67 -1.36
N VAL A 71 -5.52 -2.55 -1.83
CA VAL A 71 -5.30 -3.89 -1.26
C VAL A 71 -3.95 -3.93 -0.57
N LEU A 72 -3.94 -4.36 0.70
CA LEU A 72 -2.70 -4.54 1.46
C LEU A 72 -2.21 -5.98 1.33
N THR A 73 -0.90 -6.20 1.22
CA THR A 73 -0.32 -7.55 1.26
C THR A 73 -0.46 -8.20 2.64
N ARG A 74 -0.55 -7.39 3.70
CA ARG A 74 -0.93 -7.77 5.06
C ARG A 74 -1.62 -6.59 5.75
N ASP A 75 -2.63 -6.88 6.55
CA ASP A 75 -3.40 -5.92 7.35
C ASP A 75 -3.25 -6.15 8.85
N SER A 76 -2.38 -7.05 9.23
CA SER A 76 -2.06 -7.42 10.61
C SER A 76 -0.58 -7.80 10.76
N ASP A 77 -0.13 -8.05 11.99
CA ASP A 77 1.24 -8.52 12.28
C ASP A 77 1.37 -10.02 12.02
N GLN A 78 1.43 -10.40 10.76
CA GLN A 78 1.51 -11.79 10.32
C GLN A 78 2.75 -12.05 9.48
N ASN A 79 3.23 -13.30 9.47
CA ASN A 79 4.27 -13.74 8.57
C ASN A 79 3.73 -13.81 7.13
N SER A 80 4.51 -13.29 6.20
CA SER A 80 4.25 -13.43 4.76
C SER A 80 5.58 -13.54 4.05
N THR A 81 5.77 -14.62 3.31
CA THR A 81 7.00 -14.80 2.52
C THR A 81 7.03 -13.83 1.33
N LEU A 82 8.22 -13.58 0.79
CA LEU A 82 8.37 -12.75 -0.40
C LEU A 82 7.58 -13.33 -1.58
N THR A 83 7.52 -14.66 -1.70
CA THR A 83 6.76 -15.35 -2.74
C THR A 83 5.26 -15.17 -2.53
N ASP A 84 4.73 -15.36 -1.31
CA ASP A 84 3.31 -15.16 -1.03
C ASP A 84 2.84 -13.76 -1.42
N ARG A 85 3.66 -12.74 -1.12
CA ARG A 85 3.39 -11.34 -1.50
C ARG A 85 3.31 -11.18 -3.01
N THR A 86 4.30 -11.66 -3.74
CA THR A 86 4.35 -11.50 -5.21
C THR A 86 3.30 -12.36 -5.93
N ASP A 87 2.95 -13.52 -5.40
CA ASP A 87 1.87 -14.35 -5.94
C ASP A 87 0.51 -13.67 -5.76
N MET A 88 0.24 -13.09 -4.58
CA MET A 88 -0.94 -12.28 -4.33
C MET A 88 -1.01 -11.07 -5.28
N ILE A 89 0.08 -10.30 -5.40
CA ILE A 89 0.18 -9.15 -6.30
C ILE A 89 -0.12 -9.54 -7.73
N ASN A 90 0.54 -10.58 -8.23
CA ASN A 90 0.39 -11.01 -9.62
C ASN A 90 -1.00 -11.59 -9.92
N LYS A 91 -1.67 -12.20 -8.93
CA LYS A 91 -3.05 -12.67 -9.04
C LYS A 91 -4.05 -11.52 -9.12
N LEU A 92 -3.80 -10.44 -8.39
CA LEU A 92 -4.64 -9.23 -8.39
C LEU A 92 -4.48 -8.41 -9.66
N ASN A 93 -3.36 -8.52 -10.38
CA ASN A 93 -3.02 -7.74 -11.57
C ASN A 93 -3.26 -6.23 -11.38
N PRO A 94 -2.61 -5.59 -10.38
CA PRO A 94 -2.87 -4.19 -10.03
C PRO A 94 -2.30 -3.21 -11.06
N GLU A 95 -2.78 -1.95 -11.04
CA GLU A 95 -2.20 -0.84 -11.81
C GLU A 95 -0.78 -0.50 -11.36
N MET A 96 -0.51 -0.62 -10.04
CA MET A 96 0.81 -0.38 -9.46
C MET A 96 0.96 -1.07 -8.10
N VAL A 97 2.22 -1.24 -7.71
CA VAL A 97 2.65 -1.78 -6.40
C VAL A 97 3.57 -0.78 -5.73
N ILE A 98 3.26 -0.44 -4.48
CA ILE A 98 4.11 0.39 -3.63
C ILE A 98 4.46 -0.41 -2.38
N SER A 99 5.72 -0.84 -2.25
CA SER A 99 6.23 -1.52 -1.06
C SER A 99 6.82 -0.50 -0.10
N LEU A 100 6.38 -0.50 1.15
CA LEU A 100 6.78 0.45 2.19
C LEU A 100 7.79 -0.18 3.14
N HIS A 101 8.90 0.50 3.33
CA HIS A 101 10.02 0.09 4.16
C HIS A 101 10.59 1.27 4.97
N ILE A 102 11.49 0.98 5.91
CA ILE A 102 12.25 1.98 6.66
C ILE A 102 13.70 1.50 6.73
N ASN A 103 14.59 2.31 6.20
CA ASN A 103 16.01 2.03 6.15
C ASN A 103 16.68 2.10 7.53
N THR A 104 17.90 1.60 7.60
CA THR A 104 18.81 1.78 8.74
C THR A 104 20.24 1.87 8.23
N SER A 105 21.05 2.73 8.82
CA SER A 105 22.49 2.78 8.53
C SER A 105 23.27 1.88 9.49
N THR A 106 24.56 1.65 9.17
CA THR A 106 25.48 0.86 10.01
C THR A 106 25.90 1.57 11.30
N SER A 107 25.66 2.88 11.40
CA SER A 107 25.96 3.69 12.59
C SER A 107 24.90 3.47 13.66
N LYS A 108 25.27 3.63 14.94
CA LYS A 108 24.28 3.58 16.02
C LYS A 108 23.22 4.67 15.87
N GLU A 109 23.64 5.89 15.58
CA GLU A 109 22.77 7.01 15.20
C GLU A 109 23.17 7.45 13.80
N SER A 110 22.20 7.56 12.89
CA SER A 110 22.44 7.91 11.50
C SER A 110 22.45 9.43 11.30
N ALA A 111 23.46 9.92 10.61
CA ALA A 111 23.44 11.28 10.05
C ALA A 111 22.65 11.32 8.73
N ILE A 112 22.44 10.15 8.07
CA ILE A 112 21.65 10.05 6.85
C ILE A 112 20.18 10.05 7.22
N LYS A 113 19.37 10.79 6.48
CA LYS A 113 17.93 10.90 6.66
C LYS A 113 17.22 11.10 5.33
N GLY A 114 15.91 10.95 5.35
CA GLY A 114 15.03 11.17 4.21
C GLY A 114 14.76 9.89 3.41
N HIS A 115 14.13 10.05 2.26
CA HIS A 115 13.55 8.96 1.50
C HIS A 115 14.53 8.39 0.47
N GLU A 116 14.40 7.08 0.20
CA GLU A 116 15.02 6.42 -0.96
C GLU A 116 13.96 5.62 -1.71
N ILE A 117 14.10 5.52 -3.02
CA ILE A 117 13.16 4.77 -3.86
C ILE A 117 13.94 3.77 -4.69
N PHE A 118 13.54 2.51 -4.58
CA PHE A 118 14.07 1.45 -5.42
C PHE A 118 13.02 1.04 -6.45
N THR A 119 13.45 0.86 -7.69
CA THR A 119 12.56 0.56 -8.80
C THR A 119 13.05 -0.64 -9.61
N GLN A 120 12.12 -1.30 -10.30
CA GLN A 120 12.47 -2.28 -11.33
C GLN A 120 12.80 -1.57 -12.65
N LYS A 121 13.46 -2.29 -13.54
CA LYS A 121 13.86 -1.78 -14.86
C LYS A 121 12.65 -1.72 -15.79
N SER A 122 11.78 -0.74 -15.63
CA SER A 122 10.67 -0.46 -16.53
C SER A 122 10.33 1.03 -16.54
N GLU A 123 9.92 1.56 -17.66
CA GLU A 123 9.54 2.98 -17.77
C GLU A 123 8.36 3.34 -16.85
N ALA A 124 7.38 2.43 -16.72
CA ALA A 124 6.24 2.66 -15.85
C ALA A 124 6.62 2.73 -14.36
N SER A 125 7.58 1.89 -13.91
CA SER A 125 8.08 1.95 -12.54
C SER A 125 8.93 3.18 -12.28
N LYS A 126 9.73 3.61 -13.26
CA LYS A 126 10.48 4.88 -13.18
C LYS A 126 9.53 6.08 -13.07
N ALA A 127 8.51 6.14 -13.91
CA ALA A 127 7.50 7.20 -13.86
C ALA A 127 6.78 7.25 -12.51
N LEU A 128 6.48 6.07 -11.91
CA LEU A 128 5.92 5.97 -10.57
C LEU A 128 6.90 6.50 -9.52
N ALA A 129 8.18 6.10 -9.58
CA ALA A 129 9.22 6.58 -8.68
C ALA A 129 9.39 8.10 -8.75
N ASP A 130 9.37 8.67 -9.95
CA ASP A 130 9.47 10.13 -10.16
C ASP A 130 8.28 10.88 -9.54
N ARG A 131 7.05 10.36 -9.68
CA ARG A 131 5.86 10.95 -9.03
C ARG A 131 6.00 10.93 -7.52
N ILE A 132 6.42 9.80 -6.95
CA ILE A 132 6.63 9.65 -5.51
C ILE A 132 7.71 10.63 -5.03
N SER A 133 8.84 10.71 -5.74
CA SER A 133 9.94 11.63 -5.39
C SER A 133 9.51 13.09 -5.39
N LYS A 134 8.72 13.52 -6.37
CA LYS A 134 8.17 14.89 -6.40
C LYS A 134 7.31 15.21 -5.19
N LYS A 135 6.54 14.24 -4.70
CA LYS A 135 5.59 14.44 -3.60
C LYS A 135 6.25 14.31 -2.22
N LEU A 136 7.15 13.34 -2.05
CA LEU A 136 7.83 13.12 -0.77
C LEU A 136 8.99 14.10 -0.54
N GLY A 137 9.47 14.77 -1.59
CA GLY A 137 10.69 15.56 -1.59
C GLY A 137 11.87 14.78 -2.17
N THR A 138 13.02 15.41 -2.28
CA THR A 138 14.19 14.84 -2.95
C THR A 138 14.52 13.44 -2.43
N CYS A 139 14.45 12.46 -3.31
CA CYS A 139 14.76 11.06 -3.04
C CYS A 139 15.90 10.62 -3.95
N ASN A 140 16.74 9.72 -3.46
CA ASN A 140 17.60 8.92 -4.31
C ASN A 140 16.74 7.84 -4.99
N ILE A 141 16.77 7.76 -6.33
CA ILE A 141 16.07 6.73 -7.09
C ILE A 141 17.11 5.80 -7.70
N GLU A 142 17.01 4.51 -7.40
CA GLU A 142 17.96 3.50 -7.86
C GLU A 142 17.24 2.25 -8.37
N GLU A 143 17.76 1.64 -9.45
CA GLU A 143 17.31 0.32 -9.89
C GLU A 143 17.93 -0.75 -8.99
N LYS A 144 17.09 -1.58 -8.34
CA LYS A 144 17.56 -2.69 -7.49
C LYS A 144 16.88 -4.01 -7.83
N ASN A 145 17.65 -5.09 -7.78
CA ASN A 145 17.14 -6.43 -7.98
C ASN A 145 16.53 -7.02 -6.69
N LEU A 146 15.54 -6.32 -6.14
CA LEU A 146 14.78 -6.79 -4.98
C LEU A 146 13.66 -7.75 -5.41
N HIS A 147 13.34 -8.75 -4.59
CA HIS A 147 12.35 -9.78 -4.95
C HIS A 147 11.01 -9.18 -5.34
N ILE A 148 10.46 -8.29 -4.50
CA ILE A 148 9.16 -7.65 -4.72
C ILE A 148 9.13 -6.88 -6.05
N LEU A 149 10.25 -6.27 -6.45
CA LEU A 149 10.37 -5.50 -7.68
C LEU A 149 10.46 -6.41 -8.90
N ARG A 150 11.39 -7.39 -8.90
CA ARG A 150 11.62 -8.24 -10.09
C ARG A 150 10.53 -9.27 -10.34
N ALA A 151 9.82 -9.73 -9.29
CA ALA A 151 8.80 -10.76 -9.41
C ALA A 151 7.38 -10.19 -9.62
N SER A 152 7.17 -8.91 -9.37
CA SER A 152 5.91 -8.23 -9.69
C SER A 152 5.80 -7.96 -11.18
N LYS A 153 4.67 -8.33 -11.78
CA LYS A 153 4.37 -8.08 -13.20
C LYS A 153 3.87 -6.66 -13.45
N ALA A 154 3.25 -6.05 -12.46
CA ALA A 154 2.81 -4.67 -12.50
C ALA A 154 3.97 -3.69 -12.23
N PRO A 155 3.85 -2.41 -12.61
CA PRO A 155 4.78 -1.36 -12.19
C PRO A 155 4.95 -1.37 -10.67
N ALA A 156 6.21 -1.46 -10.19
CA ALA A 156 6.49 -1.63 -8.77
C ALA A 156 7.65 -0.73 -8.32
N VAL A 157 7.50 -0.19 -7.13
CA VAL A 157 8.53 0.55 -6.40
C VAL A 157 8.60 0.08 -4.95
N LEU A 158 9.78 0.18 -4.35
CA LEU A 158 9.97 0.06 -2.91
C LEU A 158 10.44 1.41 -2.40
N VAL A 159 9.77 1.91 -1.37
CA VAL A 159 10.02 3.22 -0.80
C VAL A 159 10.52 3.06 0.63
N GLU A 160 11.75 3.48 0.86
CA GLU A 160 12.29 3.69 2.18
C GLU A 160 11.79 5.05 2.70
N LEU A 161 10.93 5.02 3.72
CA LEU A 161 10.26 6.21 4.25
C LEU A 161 11.18 7.11 5.11
N GLY A 162 12.39 6.67 5.36
CA GLY A 162 13.39 7.33 6.18
C GLY A 162 14.35 6.34 6.82
N TYR A 163 15.12 6.79 7.79
CA TYR A 163 16.07 5.96 8.54
C TYR A 163 15.63 5.79 9.98
N LEU A 164 15.36 4.54 10.42
CA LEU A 164 14.86 4.27 11.76
C LEU A 164 15.86 4.69 12.86
N ASN A 165 17.15 4.62 12.56
CA ASN A 165 18.22 5.09 13.46
C ASN A 165 18.64 6.54 13.23
N ASN A 166 17.85 7.34 12.50
CA ASN A 166 17.96 8.79 12.50
C ASN A 166 16.90 9.40 13.43
N THR A 167 17.28 10.32 14.29
CA THR A 167 16.40 10.90 15.31
C THR A 167 15.22 11.67 14.73
N GLU A 168 15.41 12.42 13.63
CA GLU A 168 14.34 13.21 13.02
C GLU A 168 13.35 12.31 12.30
N ASP A 169 13.84 11.40 11.43
CA ASP A 169 13.01 10.45 10.69
C ASP A 169 12.23 9.54 11.66
N ARG A 170 12.91 8.99 12.68
CA ARG A 170 12.27 8.16 13.70
C ARG A 170 11.16 8.91 14.41
N LYS A 171 11.42 10.13 14.90
CA LYS A 171 10.41 10.93 15.59
C LYS A 171 9.19 11.18 14.71
N TYR A 172 9.40 11.49 13.43
CA TYR A 172 8.34 11.73 12.46
C TYR A 172 7.56 10.45 12.16
N LEU A 173 8.23 9.36 11.79
CA LEU A 173 7.62 8.12 11.36
C LEU A 173 6.94 7.34 12.51
N THR A 174 7.34 7.56 13.77
CA THR A 174 6.69 6.95 14.93
C THR A 174 5.52 7.76 15.47
N SER A 175 5.35 9.00 15.04
CA SER A 175 4.21 9.82 15.44
C SER A 175 2.96 9.48 14.62
N GLU A 176 1.80 9.52 15.24
CA GLU A 176 0.52 9.33 14.56
C GLU A 176 0.30 10.37 13.46
N GLU A 177 0.69 11.62 13.72
CA GLU A 177 0.61 12.73 12.78
C GLU A 177 1.47 12.49 11.55
N GLY A 178 2.76 12.13 11.75
CA GLY A 178 3.68 11.84 10.64
C GLY A 178 3.22 10.66 9.78
N GLN A 179 2.70 9.58 10.40
CA GLN A 179 2.15 8.44 9.67
C GLN A 179 0.93 8.82 8.83
N LYS A 180 0.05 9.66 9.35
CA LYS A 180 -1.12 10.18 8.61
C LYS A 180 -0.70 11.10 7.47
N GLU A 181 0.28 11.96 7.70
CA GLU A 181 0.81 12.86 6.67
C GLU A 181 1.46 12.09 5.51
N VAL A 182 2.28 11.08 5.84
CA VAL A 182 2.85 10.18 4.82
C VAL A 182 1.75 9.48 4.03
N ALA A 183 0.74 8.94 4.71
CA ALA A 183 -0.38 8.27 4.05
C ALA A 183 -1.16 9.22 3.12
N GLN A 184 -1.38 10.46 3.53
CA GLN A 184 -2.06 11.47 2.72
C GLN A 184 -1.28 11.77 1.43
N LYS A 185 0.06 11.90 1.51
CA LYS A 185 0.92 12.08 0.33
C LYS A 185 0.78 10.92 -0.64
N PHE A 186 0.71 9.67 -0.16
CA PHE A 186 0.50 8.51 -1.04
C PHE A 186 -0.87 8.50 -1.69
N ILE A 187 -1.92 8.91 -1.00
CA ILE A 187 -3.26 9.07 -1.62
C ILE A 187 -3.21 10.11 -2.75
N GLU A 188 -2.56 11.24 -2.54
CA GLU A 188 -2.38 12.26 -3.56
C GLU A 188 -1.60 11.72 -4.78
N ILE A 189 -0.53 10.92 -4.56
CA ILE A 189 0.23 10.26 -5.63
C ILE A 189 -0.65 9.30 -6.44
N ILE A 190 -1.48 8.50 -5.76
CA ILE A 190 -2.35 7.50 -6.37
C ILE A 190 -3.45 8.16 -7.20
N THR A 191 -3.99 9.28 -6.73
CA THR A 191 -5.12 9.98 -7.37
C THR A 191 -4.69 11.03 -8.39
N GLU A 192 -3.41 11.40 -8.46
CA GLU A 192 -2.87 12.34 -9.44
C GLU A 192 -2.93 11.71 -10.85
N LYS A 193 -3.56 12.48 -11.79
CA LYS A 193 -3.76 12.06 -13.20
C LYS A 193 -2.64 12.56 -14.09
#